data_6a19605547838eecdf8647bf2ba8b887
#
_entry.id   6a19605547838eecdf8647bf2ba8b887
#
_cell.length_a   1.000
_cell.length_b   1.000
_cell.length_c   1.000
_cell.angle_alpha   90.00
_cell.angle_beta   90.00
_cell.angle_gamma   90.00
#
_symmetry.space_group_name_H-M   'P 1'
#
loop_
_entity.id
_entity.type
_entity.pdbx_description
1 polymer ?
#
loop_
_entity_poly.entity_id
_entity_poly.type
_entity_poly.pdbx_seq_one_letter_code
_entity_poly.pdbx_strand_id
1 'polypeptide(L)'
;KVTLAAEVKDFKAADRMDFKAAKRMDRFSHYAVAASKEALEDSGLDLSKEDAFRAGVVIGSGIGSLEMMESEHEKILKGQVNRVNPLMVPRMISNMAAGNVSIQLGLRGKCTNVVTACASGTHCIGDAFRAIQYDDADIMFAGGAESSICPTGIAGFQSLTALSTSDDPLYASIPFDKNRKGFVLGEGAGVVVLEELEHAKARGAHILSLI
;
A
#
# COMPACT_ATOMS: atom_id res chain seq x y z
N LYS A 1 26.43 3.65 9.91
CA LYS A 1 25.71 2.37 10.04
C LYS A 1 24.28 2.66 10.46
N VAL A 2 23.32 2.12 9.75
CA VAL A 2 21.90 2.20 10.09
C VAL A 2 21.54 1.06 11.02
N THR A 3 20.83 1.33 12.10
CA THR A 3 20.49 0.36 13.15
C THR A 3 18.99 0.31 13.47
N LEU A 4 18.21 1.26 12.92
CA LEU A 4 16.78 1.39 13.21
C LEU A 4 15.94 1.31 11.93
N ALA A 5 14.79 0.64 12.05
CA ALA A 5 13.72 0.61 11.07
C ALA A 5 12.37 0.61 11.79
N ALA A 6 11.32 1.10 11.15
CA ALA A 6 9.97 1.18 11.70
C ALA A 6 9.07 0.09 11.10
N GLU A 7 9.16 -1.11 11.67
CA GLU A 7 8.35 -2.26 11.27
C GLU A 7 6.95 -2.20 11.86
N VAL A 8 5.96 -2.70 11.12
CA VAL A 8 4.63 -2.98 11.67
C VAL A 8 4.70 -4.22 12.55
N LYS A 9 4.53 -4.04 13.86
CA LYS A 9 4.58 -5.13 14.85
C LYS A 9 3.25 -5.89 14.92
N ASP A 10 3.33 -7.16 15.25
CA ASP A 10 2.18 -8.04 15.58
C ASP A 10 1.10 -8.15 14.48
N PHE A 11 1.41 -7.76 13.25
CA PHE A 11 0.51 -7.89 12.11
C PHE A 11 0.48 -9.33 11.58
N LYS A 12 -0.72 -9.91 11.56
CA LYS A 12 -0.99 -11.23 10.97
C LYS A 12 -2.01 -11.09 9.85
N ALA A 13 -1.60 -11.34 8.61
CA ALA A 13 -2.47 -11.24 7.45
C ALA A 13 -3.73 -12.12 7.57
N ALA A 14 -3.61 -13.31 8.19
CA ALA A 14 -4.74 -14.22 8.40
C ALA A 14 -5.85 -13.68 9.32
N ASP A 15 -5.57 -12.66 10.14
CA ASP A 15 -6.57 -12.00 10.98
C ASP A 15 -7.41 -10.99 10.18
N ARG A 16 -6.95 -10.62 8.99
CA ARG A 16 -7.52 -9.57 8.14
C ARG A 16 -8.06 -10.08 6.79
N MET A 17 -7.63 -11.26 6.36
CA MET A 17 -8.03 -11.84 5.07
C MET A 17 -7.94 -13.36 5.08
N ASP A 18 -8.58 -14.02 4.09
CA ASP A 18 -8.49 -15.47 3.92
C ASP A 18 -7.03 -15.94 3.81
N PHE A 19 -6.72 -17.03 4.49
CA PHE A 19 -5.36 -17.57 4.56
C PHE A 19 -4.78 -17.95 3.18
N LYS A 20 -5.63 -18.50 2.28
CA LYS A 20 -5.18 -18.88 0.93
C LYS A 20 -4.93 -17.65 0.06
N ALA A 21 -5.75 -16.61 0.23
CA ALA A 21 -5.54 -15.32 -0.41
C ALA A 21 -4.24 -14.67 0.08
N ALA A 22 -4.03 -14.61 1.40
CA ALA A 22 -2.81 -14.05 1.99
C ALA A 22 -1.53 -14.71 1.46
N LYS A 23 -1.52 -16.04 1.27
CA LYS A 23 -0.37 -16.77 0.71
C LYS A 23 0.00 -16.38 -0.73
N ARG A 24 -0.92 -15.79 -1.48
CA ARG A 24 -0.71 -15.34 -2.86
C ARG A 24 -0.25 -13.89 -2.97
N MET A 25 -0.22 -13.18 -1.86
CA MET A 25 0.17 -11.78 -1.75
C MET A 25 1.53 -11.64 -1.09
N ASP A 26 2.11 -10.47 -1.17
CA ASP A 26 3.25 -10.09 -0.37
C ASP A 26 2.87 -9.02 0.66
N ARG A 27 3.78 -8.69 1.55
CA ARG A 27 3.54 -7.90 2.76
C ARG A 27 2.92 -6.53 2.47
N PHE A 28 3.40 -5.79 1.46
CA PHE A 28 2.81 -4.50 1.07
C PHE A 28 1.35 -4.64 0.62
N SER A 29 1.01 -5.72 -0.09
CA SER A 29 -0.38 -6.02 -0.48
C SER A 29 -1.24 -6.42 0.72
N HIS A 30 -0.68 -7.13 1.70
CA HIS A 30 -1.40 -7.43 2.95
C HIS A 30 -1.81 -6.16 3.67
N TYR A 31 -0.91 -5.18 3.77
CA TYR A 31 -1.20 -3.89 4.39
C TYR A 31 -2.26 -3.11 3.62
N ALA A 32 -2.16 -3.07 2.28
CA ALA A 32 -3.14 -2.41 1.43
C ALA A 32 -4.55 -2.99 1.63
N VAL A 33 -4.68 -4.32 1.64
CA VAL A 33 -5.97 -5.00 1.86
C VAL A 33 -6.50 -4.74 3.26
N ALA A 34 -5.65 -4.81 4.28
CA ALA A 34 -6.07 -4.56 5.67
C ALA A 34 -6.57 -3.13 5.85
N ALA A 35 -5.79 -2.14 5.41
CA ALA A 35 -6.17 -0.73 5.48
C ALA A 35 -7.43 -0.41 4.66
N SER A 36 -7.60 -1.04 3.48
CA SER A 36 -8.81 -0.86 2.68
C SER A 36 -10.06 -1.43 3.34
N LYS A 37 -9.94 -2.55 4.07
CA LYS A 37 -11.06 -3.11 4.85
C LYS A 37 -11.41 -2.22 6.03
N GLU A 38 -10.42 -1.68 6.73
CA GLU A 38 -10.65 -0.73 7.81
C GLU A 38 -11.33 0.56 7.29
N ALA A 39 -10.88 1.08 6.15
CA ALA A 39 -11.50 2.23 5.51
C ALA A 39 -12.94 1.95 5.06
N LEU A 40 -13.22 0.74 4.56
CA LEU A 40 -14.58 0.31 4.22
C LEU A 40 -15.48 0.25 5.46
N GLU A 41 -15.01 -0.35 6.55
CA GLU A 41 -15.73 -0.43 7.81
C GLU A 41 -16.02 0.96 8.39
N ASP A 42 -15.01 1.84 8.42
CA ASP A 42 -15.12 3.21 8.94
C ASP A 42 -16.08 4.08 8.12
N SER A 43 -16.09 3.90 6.80
CA SER A 43 -17.01 4.63 5.91
C SER A 43 -18.49 4.23 6.04
N GLY A 44 -18.77 3.09 6.66
CA GLY A 44 -20.11 2.50 6.72
C GLY A 44 -20.72 2.14 5.35
N LEU A 45 -19.88 2.03 4.31
CA LEU A 45 -20.30 1.69 2.96
C LEU A 45 -20.65 0.21 2.84
N ASP A 46 -21.77 -0.10 2.22
CA ASP A 46 -22.20 -1.48 1.92
C ASP A 46 -22.04 -1.77 0.43
N LEU A 47 -20.89 -2.30 0.05
CA LEU A 47 -20.56 -2.62 -1.34
C LEU A 47 -21.55 -3.58 -2.02
N SER A 48 -22.36 -4.31 -1.27
CA SER A 48 -23.40 -5.19 -1.85
C SER A 48 -24.57 -4.42 -2.48
N LYS A 49 -24.73 -3.14 -2.13
CA LYS A 49 -25.75 -2.24 -2.63
C LYS A 49 -25.25 -1.31 -3.72
N GLU A 50 -23.95 -1.32 -4.00
CA GLU A 50 -23.31 -0.41 -4.92
C GLU A 50 -23.07 -1.04 -6.30
N ASP A 51 -23.00 -0.21 -7.33
CA ASP A 51 -22.54 -0.67 -8.64
C ASP A 51 -21.02 -0.94 -8.59
N ALA A 52 -20.66 -2.21 -8.60
CA ALA A 52 -19.26 -2.63 -8.55
C ALA A 52 -18.42 -2.04 -9.71
N PHE A 53 -19.02 -1.71 -10.86
CA PHE A 53 -18.34 -1.11 -12.01
C PHE A 53 -18.06 0.38 -11.81
N ARG A 54 -18.77 1.03 -10.88
CA ARG A 54 -18.54 2.42 -10.48
C ARG A 54 -17.74 2.54 -9.18
N ALA A 55 -17.32 1.42 -8.61
CA ALA A 55 -16.46 1.35 -7.44
C ALA A 55 -15.04 0.87 -7.85
N GLY A 56 -14.03 1.69 -7.59
CA GLY A 56 -12.66 1.45 -8.04
C GLY A 56 -11.61 1.59 -6.94
N VAL A 57 -10.35 1.40 -7.33
CA VAL A 57 -9.19 1.47 -6.43
C VAL A 57 -7.97 2.05 -7.14
N VAL A 58 -7.29 2.98 -6.48
CA VAL A 58 -5.97 3.50 -6.90
C VAL A 58 -5.06 3.51 -5.69
N ILE A 59 -4.16 2.52 -5.59
CA ILE A 59 -3.23 2.39 -4.47
C ILE A 59 -1.81 2.32 -5.01
N GLY A 60 -0.95 3.25 -4.56
CA GLY A 60 0.44 3.35 -4.94
C GLY A 60 1.35 2.48 -4.07
N SER A 61 2.39 1.94 -4.69
CA SER A 61 3.56 1.42 -4.00
C SER A 61 4.78 1.86 -4.81
N GLY A 62 5.76 2.43 -4.15
CA GLY A 62 6.96 2.96 -4.82
C GLY A 62 7.81 1.85 -5.45
N ILE A 63 7.86 0.68 -4.82
CA ILE A 63 8.81 -0.37 -5.18
C ILE A 63 8.11 -1.73 -5.39
N GLY A 64 6.97 -1.97 -4.75
CA GLY A 64 6.40 -3.30 -4.64
C GLY A 64 7.17 -4.15 -3.63
N SER A 65 7.44 -5.43 -3.93
CA SER A 65 8.19 -6.28 -3.01
C SER A 65 9.65 -6.48 -3.40
N LEU A 66 10.55 -5.75 -2.73
CA LEU A 66 11.99 -6.02 -2.80
C LEU A 66 12.37 -7.34 -2.12
N GLU A 67 11.69 -7.70 -1.05
CA GLU A 67 11.96 -8.96 -0.33
C GLU A 67 11.70 -10.18 -1.23
N MET A 68 10.63 -10.16 -2.00
CA MET A 68 10.35 -11.22 -2.99
C MET A 68 11.45 -11.27 -4.06
N MET A 69 11.86 -10.12 -4.60
CA MET A 69 12.93 -10.03 -5.58
C MET A 69 14.23 -10.60 -5.01
N GLU A 70 14.62 -10.18 -3.81
CA GLU A 70 15.84 -10.60 -3.14
C GLU A 70 15.87 -12.12 -2.89
N SER A 71 14.81 -12.64 -2.27
CA SER A 71 14.72 -14.06 -1.91
C SER A 71 14.69 -14.99 -3.12
N GLU A 72 14.01 -14.60 -4.19
CA GLU A 72 13.96 -15.42 -5.42
C GLU A 72 15.26 -15.30 -6.24
N HIS A 73 15.89 -14.11 -6.24
CA HIS A 73 17.20 -13.93 -6.86
C HIS A 73 18.30 -14.76 -6.18
N GLU A 74 18.27 -14.87 -4.86
CA GLU A 74 19.19 -15.71 -4.12
C GLU A 74 19.10 -17.19 -4.55
N LYS A 75 17.89 -17.71 -4.84
CA LYS A 75 17.73 -19.07 -5.38
C LYS A 75 18.39 -19.23 -6.75
N ILE A 76 18.27 -18.22 -7.61
CA ILE A 76 18.90 -18.23 -8.94
C ILE A 76 20.42 -18.28 -8.80
N LEU A 77 21.01 -17.44 -7.93
CA LEU A 77 22.46 -17.43 -7.67
C LEU A 77 22.98 -18.77 -7.14
N LYS A 78 22.15 -19.50 -6.38
CA LYS A 78 22.46 -20.85 -5.88
C LYS A 78 22.20 -21.96 -6.91
N GLY A 79 21.89 -21.63 -8.18
CA GLY A 79 21.58 -22.61 -9.24
C GLY A 79 20.22 -23.30 -9.08
N GLN A 80 19.35 -22.78 -8.23
CA GLN A 80 18.05 -23.38 -7.90
C GLN A 80 16.89 -22.75 -8.72
N VAL A 81 17.09 -22.54 -10.01
CA VAL A 81 16.11 -21.88 -10.91
C VAL A 81 14.74 -22.54 -10.85
N ASN A 82 14.69 -23.86 -10.77
CA ASN A 82 13.42 -24.63 -10.70
C ASN A 82 12.68 -24.46 -9.35
N ARG A 83 13.26 -23.77 -8.36
CA ARG A 83 12.65 -23.47 -7.07
C ARG A 83 12.15 -22.04 -6.96
N VAL A 84 12.28 -21.23 -8.01
CA VAL A 84 11.71 -19.89 -8.08
C VAL A 84 10.19 -19.99 -7.94
N ASN A 85 9.64 -19.13 -7.09
CA ASN A 85 8.21 -19.11 -6.81
C ASN A 85 7.42 -18.76 -8.09
N PRO A 86 6.47 -19.59 -8.55
CA PRO A 86 5.66 -19.27 -9.73
C PRO A 86 4.81 -18.01 -9.57
N LEU A 87 4.58 -17.55 -8.34
CA LEU A 87 3.89 -16.31 -8.03
C LEU A 87 4.86 -15.14 -7.81
N MET A 88 6.14 -15.28 -8.13
CA MET A 88 7.14 -14.21 -7.93
C MET A 88 6.67 -12.89 -8.55
N VAL A 89 6.34 -12.89 -9.84
CA VAL A 89 5.93 -11.67 -10.55
C VAL A 89 4.67 -11.05 -9.97
N PRO A 90 3.53 -11.76 -9.84
CA PRO A 90 2.31 -11.16 -9.29
C PRO A 90 2.42 -10.78 -7.80
N ARG A 91 3.38 -11.32 -7.06
CA ARG A 91 3.63 -10.89 -5.68
C ARG A 91 4.56 -9.68 -5.60
N MET A 92 5.41 -9.48 -6.61
CA MET A 92 6.44 -8.45 -6.60
C MET A 92 5.97 -7.10 -7.15
N ILE A 93 5.18 -7.09 -8.23
CA ILE A 93 4.85 -5.85 -8.95
C ILE A 93 3.94 -4.92 -8.14
N SER A 94 4.25 -3.63 -8.18
CA SER A 94 3.64 -2.61 -7.32
C SER A 94 2.13 -2.43 -7.49
N ASN A 95 1.60 -2.65 -8.71
CA ASN A 95 0.16 -2.53 -8.97
C ASN A 95 -0.69 -3.62 -8.29
N MET A 96 -0.06 -4.65 -7.74
CA MET A 96 -0.80 -5.72 -7.06
C MET A 96 -1.31 -5.33 -5.68
N ALA A 97 -0.88 -4.22 -5.11
CA ALA A 97 -1.59 -3.62 -3.97
C ALA A 97 -3.05 -3.29 -4.37
N ALA A 98 -3.23 -2.50 -5.42
CA ALA A 98 -4.55 -2.17 -5.96
C ALA A 98 -5.30 -3.42 -6.48
N GLY A 99 -4.61 -4.29 -7.23
CA GLY A 99 -5.21 -5.52 -7.78
C GLY A 99 -5.77 -6.45 -6.71
N ASN A 100 -5.03 -6.65 -5.62
CA ASN A 100 -5.48 -7.48 -4.50
C ASN A 100 -6.64 -6.84 -3.74
N VAL A 101 -6.65 -5.53 -3.54
CA VAL A 101 -7.79 -4.82 -2.94
C VAL A 101 -9.03 -4.96 -3.81
N SER A 102 -8.92 -4.75 -5.12
CA SER A 102 -10.02 -4.95 -6.08
C SER A 102 -10.62 -6.35 -5.98
N ILE A 103 -9.78 -7.39 -5.95
CA ILE A 103 -10.22 -8.79 -5.82
C ILE A 103 -10.91 -9.03 -4.47
N GLN A 104 -10.33 -8.55 -3.37
CA GLN A 104 -10.82 -8.82 -2.02
C GLN A 104 -12.12 -8.09 -1.70
N LEU A 105 -12.35 -6.91 -2.28
CA LEU A 105 -13.56 -6.11 -2.08
C LEU A 105 -14.58 -6.25 -3.22
N GLY A 106 -14.25 -6.97 -4.30
CA GLY A 106 -15.15 -7.19 -5.42
C GLY A 106 -15.35 -5.96 -6.31
N LEU A 107 -14.40 -4.99 -6.28
CA LEU A 107 -14.46 -3.78 -7.09
C LEU A 107 -14.19 -4.10 -8.57
N ARG A 108 -14.96 -3.52 -9.47
CA ARG A 108 -14.87 -3.78 -10.93
C ARG A 108 -14.68 -2.52 -11.76
N GLY A 109 -14.62 -1.36 -11.11
CA GLY A 109 -14.28 -0.09 -11.74
C GLY A 109 -12.78 0.05 -11.99
N LYS A 110 -12.30 1.30 -12.07
CA LYS A 110 -10.89 1.63 -12.28
C LYS A 110 -10.02 0.92 -11.23
N CYS A 111 -9.01 0.16 -11.70
CA CYS A 111 -8.04 -0.48 -10.83
C CYS A 111 -6.64 -0.18 -11.37
N THR A 112 -5.91 0.70 -10.71
CA THR A 112 -4.58 1.13 -11.16
C THR A 112 -3.69 1.52 -9.98
N ASN A 113 -2.43 1.77 -10.30
CA ASN A 113 -1.46 2.28 -9.35
C ASN A 113 -0.66 3.42 -10.00
N VAL A 114 -0.26 4.39 -9.21
CA VAL A 114 0.64 5.47 -9.64
C VAL A 114 1.93 5.37 -8.84
N VAL A 115 3.05 5.40 -9.53
CA VAL A 115 4.38 5.33 -8.90
C VAL A 115 5.09 6.66 -9.08
N THR A 116 5.20 7.39 -7.99
CA THR A 116 5.91 8.68 -7.89
C THR A 116 6.75 8.73 -6.61
N ALA A 117 7.45 7.61 -6.32
CA ALA A 117 8.26 7.44 -5.12
C ALA A 117 7.45 7.74 -3.84
N CYS A 118 7.96 8.57 -2.94
CA CYS A 118 7.28 8.92 -1.68
C CYS A 118 5.93 9.63 -1.86
N ALA A 119 5.66 10.22 -3.03
CA ALA A 119 4.40 10.88 -3.36
C ALA A 119 3.33 9.94 -3.95
N SER A 120 3.62 8.64 -4.13
CA SER A 120 2.71 7.69 -4.78
C SER A 120 1.32 7.66 -4.14
N GLY A 121 1.24 7.61 -2.80
CA GLY A 121 -0.03 7.60 -2.09
C GLY A 121 -0.86 8.87 -2.32
N THR A 122 -0.23 10.03 -2.24
CA THR A 122 -0.90 11.33 -2.49
C THR A 122 -1.34 11.44 -3.95
N HIS A 123 -0.53 10.99 -4.89
CA HIS A 123 -0.89 10.94 -6.32
C HIS A 123 -2.10 10.05 -6.57
N CYS A 124 -2.13 8.88 -5.94
CA CYS A 124 -3.27 7.96 -6.06
C CYS A 124 -4.58 8.58 -5.54
N ILE A 125 -4.52 9.35 -4.45
CA ILE A 125 -5.68 10.11 -3.96
C ILE A 125 -6.12 11.16 -4.99
N GLY A 126 -5.18 11.89 -5.58
CA GLY A 126 -5.48 12.87 -6.63
C GLY A 126 -6.11 12.24 -7.89
N ASP A 127 -5.61 11.09 -8.34
CA ASP A 127 -6.15 10.37 -9.49
C ASP A 127 -7.55 9.79 -9.20
N ALA A 128 -7.78 9.32 -7.98
CA ALA A 128 -9.10 8.86 -7.53
C ALA A 128 -10.10 10.01 -7.47
N PHE A 129 -9.69 11.17 -6.94
CA PHE A 129 -10.49 12.39 -6.97
C PHE A 129 -10.88 12.76 -8.40
N ARG A 130 -9.95 12.74 -9.35
CA ARG A 130 -10.24 13.03 -10.75
C ARG A 130 -11.20 12.03 -11.39
N ALA A 131 -11.07 10.74 -11.06
CA ALA A 131 -12.02 9.74 -11.55
C ALA A 131 -13.46 10.04 -11.14
N ILE A 132 -13.68 10.45 -9.89
CA ILE A 132 -15.00 10.87 -9.40
C ILE A 132 -15.44 12.19 -10.07
N GLN A 133 -14.55 13.18 -10.14
CA GLN A 133 -14.83 14.48 -10.73
C GLN A 133 -15.25 14.39 -12.21
N TYR A 134 -14.70 13.42 -12.96
CA TYR A 134 -15.02 13.20 -14.37
C TYR A 134 -16.14 12.16 -14.60
N ASP A 135 -16.82 11.75 -13.54
CA ASP A 135 -17.92 10.78 -13.58
C ASP A 135 -17.49 9.36 -14.07
N ASP A 136 -16.22 9.02 -13.89
CA ASP A 136 -15.72 7.65 -14.17
C ASP A 136 -16.04 6.67 -13.01
N ALA A 137 -16.30 7.18 -11.80
CA ALA A 137 -16.57 6.39 -10.60
C ALA A 137 -17.40 7.18 -9.60
N ASP A 138 -18.17 6.47 -8.77
CA ASP A 138 -18.88 7.04 -7.60
C ASP A 138 -18.07 6.82 -6.32
N ILE A 139 -17.31 5.73 -6.25
CA ILE A 139 -16.54 5.31 -5.07
C ILE A 139 -15.13 4.93 -5.48
N MET A 140 -14.12 5.46 -4.78
CA MET A 140 -12.74 5.13 -4.99
C MET A 140 -12.00 4.87 -3.67
N PHE A 141 -11.38 3.70 -3.56
CA PHE A 141 -10.39 3.42 -2.53
C PHE A 141 -9.03 3.96 -2.99
N ALA A 142 -8.43 4.85 -2.23
CA ALA A 142 -7.21 5.52 -2.66
C ALA A 142 -6.18 5.65 -1.54
N GLY A 143 -4.90 5.50 -1.87
CA GLY A 143 -3.84 5.60 -0.88
C GLY A 143 -2.52 5.01 -1.33
N GLY A 144 -1.74 4.54 -0.36
CA GLY A 144 -0.44 3.94 -0.61
C GLY A 144 -0.11 2.82 0.37
N ALA A 145 0.76 1.91 -0.06
CA ALA A 145 1.27 0.82 0.75
C ALA A 145 2.73 0.51 0.39
N GLU A 146 3.57 0.29 1.38
CA GLU A 146 4.98 -0.06 1.16
C GLU A 146 5.48 -1.05 2.21
N SER A 147 6.39 -1.94 1.81
CA SER A 147 7.07 -2.88 2.70
C SER A 147 8.45 -3.20 2.13
N SER A 148 9.41 -2.31 2.37
CA SER A 148 10.77 -2.39 1.81
C SER A 148 11.84 -2.56 2.89
N ILE A 149 11.46 -2.99 4.11
CA ILE A 149 12.39 -3.26 5.20
C ILE A 149 13.03 -4.65 4.99
N CYS A 150 13.98 -4.69 4.06
CA CYS A 150 14.80 -5.86 3.77
C CYS A 150 16.26 -5.42 3.53
N PRO A 151 17.24 -6.33 3.50
CA PRO A 151 18.65 -6.00 3.27
C PRO A 151 18.88 -5.12 2.05
N THR A 152 18.28 -5.45 0.90
CA THR A 152 18.40 -4.66 -0.33
C THR A 152 17.81 -3.27 -0.19
N GLY A 153 16.63 -3.12 0.43
CA GLY A 153 15.99 -1.84 0.68
C GLY A 153 16.83 -0.94 1.59
N ILE A 154 17.28 -1.47 2.72
CA ILE A 154 18.13 -0.74 3.66
C ILE A 154 19.45 -0.35 3.01
N ALA A 155 20.12 -1.27 2.30
CA ALA A 155 21.38 -0.99 1.63
C ALA A 155 21.24 0.11 0.57
N GLY A 156 20.18 0.06 -0.25
CA GLY A 156 19.91 1.07 -1.27
C GLY A 156 19.75 2.47 -0.69
N PHE A 157 18.87 2.64 0.30
CA PHE A 157 18.65 3.93 0.94
C PHE A 157 19.84 4.40 1.80
N GLN A 158 20.60 3.47 2.40
CA GLN A 158 21.83 3.80 3.12
C GLN A 158 22.90 4.33 2.15
N SER A 159 23.03 3.73 0.96
CA SER A 159 23.97 4.19 -0.08
C SER A 159 23.67 5.61 -0.57
N LEU A 160 22.40 6.00 -0.55
CA LEU A 160 21.96 7.38 -0.83
C LEU A 160 22.25 8.35 0.33
N THR A 161 22.80 7.87 1.45
CA THR A 161 22.95 8.65 2.70
C THR A 161 21.63 9.25 3.20
N ALA A 162 20.52 8.62 2.87
CA ALA A 162 19.17 9.12 3.17
C ALA A 162 18.65 8.66 4.54
N LEU A 163 19.17 7.52 5.05
CA LEU A 163 18.71 6.96 6.32
C LEU A 163 19.41 7.59 7.52
N SER A 164 18.64 7.76 8.60
CA SER A 164 19.16 8.22 9.89
C SER A 164 20.21 7.27 10.43
N THR A 165 21.30 7.83 10.91
CA THR A 165 22.39 7.13 11.59
C THR A 165 22.30 7.22 13.12
N SER A 166 21.20 7.76 13.64
CA SER A 166 20.92 7.76 15.08
C SER A 166 20.59 6.34 15.54
N ASP A 167 21.10 5.97 16.70
CA ASP A 167 20.77 4.74 17.42
C ASP A 167 19.73 4.94 18.52
N ASP A 168 19.32 6.21 18.75
CA ASP A 168 18.26 6.59 19.69
C ASP A 168 16.92 6.67 18.95
N PRO A 169 15.94 5.78 19.24
CA PRO A 169 14.64 5.77 18.60
C PRO A 169 13.85 7.08 18.72
N LEU A 170 14.06 7.85 19.83
CA LEU A 170 13.36 9.12 20.06
C LEU A 170 13.86 10.25 19.16
N TYR A 171 15.10 10.14 18.67
CA TYR A 171 15.75 11.16 17.84
C TYR A 171 16.11 10.65 16.43
N ALA A 172 15.69 9.44 16.08
CA ALA A 172 16.01 8.87 14.77
C ALA A 172 15.19 9.50 13.64
N SER A 173 13.91 9.82 13.91
CA SER A 173 13.00 10.46 12.95
C SER A 173 12.48 11.78 13.56
N ILE A 174 13.11 12.89 13.19
CA ILE A 174 12.81 14.23 13.70
C ILE A 174 12.58 15.18 12.51
N PRO A 175 11.46 15.06 11.78
CA PRO A 175 11.19 15.87 10.59
C PRO A 175 11.18 17.35 10.96
N PHE A 176 11.72 18.19 10.08
CA PHE A 176 11.90 19.64 10.21
C PHE A 176 12.92 20.10 11.28
N ASP A 177 13.42 19.22 12.16
CA ASP A 177 14.48 19.60 13.11
C ASP A 177 15.80 19.89 12.38
N LYS A 178 16.54 20.90 12.85
CA LYS A 178 17.84 21.28 12.30
C LYS A 178 18.92 20.19 12.46
N ASN A 179 18.77 19.33 13.45
CA ASN A 179 19.72 18.24 13.75
C ASN A 179 19.35 16.91 13.09
N ARG A 180 18.33 16.88 12.23
CA ARG A 180 17.91 15.64 11.54
C ARG A 180 19.05 15.03 10.73
N LYS A 181 19.14 13.71 10.75
CA LYS A 181 20.22 12.94 10.11
C LYS A 181 19.72 12.01 9.00
N GLY A 182 18.55 12.25 8.47
CA GLY A 182 17.88 11.37 7.50
C GLY A 182 16.54 10.88 8.03
N PHE A 183 15.96 9.90 7.38
CA PHE A 183 14.68 9.28 7.81
C PHE A 183 14.90 7.84 8.30
N VAL A 184 13.90 7.31 9.03
CA VAL A 184 13.84 5.90 9.41
C VAL A 184 12.99 5.18 8.36
N LEU A 185 13.53 4.11 7.76
CA LEU A 185 12.78 3.30 6.80
C LEU A 185 11.59 2.64 7.52
N GLY A 186 10.38 2.89 7.01
CA GLY A 186 9.14 2.36 7.56
C GLY A 186 8.41 1.46 6.57
N GLU A 187 7.40 0.78 7.07
CA GLU A 187 6.44 0.01 6.27
C GLU A 187 5.01 0.26 6.78
N GLY A 188 4.02 -0.01 5.93
CA GLY A 188 2.62 0.14 6.26
C GLY A 188 1.75 0.50 5.08
N ALA A 189 0.50 0.86 5.35
CA ALA A 189 -0.45 1.40 4.37
C ALA A 189 -1.37 2.44 5.00
N GLY A 190 -1.85 3.36 4.16
CA GLY A 190 -2.93 4.28 4.47
C GLY A 190 -3.88 4.35 3.28
N VAL A 191 -5.17 4.16 3.54
CA VAL A 191 -6.22 4.17 2.50
C VAL A 191 -7.39 5.03 2.97
N VAL A 192 -7.92 5.84 2.07
CA VAL A 192 -9.15 6.60 2.25
C VAL A 192 -10.20 6.14 1.25
N VAL A 193 -11.49 6.25 1.62
CA VAL A 193 -12.61 6.11 0.70
C VAL A 193 -13.00 7.50 0.23
N LEU A 194 -12.90 7.74 -1.07
CA LEU A 194 -13.46 8.91 -1.73
C LEU A 194 -14.79 8.53 -2.35
N GLU A 195 -15.77 9.39 -2.21
CA GLU A 195 -17.13 9.13 -2.67
C GLU A 195 -17.74 10.42 -3.27
N GLU A 196 -18.53 10.27 -4.31
CA GLU A 196 -19.28 11.37 -4.88
C GLU A 196 -20.22 11.96 -3.81
N LEU A 197 -20.29 13.29 -3.74
CA LEU A 197 -20.91 13.98 -2.62
C LEU A 197 -22.41 13.68 -2.47
N GLU A 198 -23.16 13.71 -3.55
CA GLU A 198 -24.62 13.47 -3.50
C GLU A 198 -24.92 11.98 -3.25
N HIS A 199 -24.07 11.09 -3.75
CA HIS A 199 -24.11 9.67 -3.44
C HIS A 199 -23.91 9.44 -1.94
N ALA A 200 -22.87 10.03 -1.34
CA ALA A 200 -22.59 9.95 0.09
C ALA A 200 -23.74 10.49 0.96
N LYS A 201 -24.31 11.64 0.57
CA LYS A 201 -25.49 12.24 1.26
C LYS A 201 -26.72 11.35 1.17
N ALA A 202 -26.99 10.76 -0.01
CA ALA A 202 -28.17 9.92 -0.24
C ALA A 202 -28.20 8.71 0.67
N ARG A 203 -27.06 8.11 0.98
CA ARG A 203 -26.94 6.98 1.92
C ARG A 203 -26.78 7.40 3.38
N GLY A 204 -26.68 8.69 3.69
CA GLY A 204 -26.49 9.22 5.04
C GLY A 204 -25.08 8.98 5.58
N ALA A 205 -24.06 9.04 4.72
CA ALA A 205 -22.66 8.83 5.11
C ALA A 205 -22.19 9.86 6.14
N HIS A 206 -21.31 9.43 7.05
CA HIS A 206 -20.54 10.35 7.88
C HIS A 206 -19.37 10.92 7.08
N ILE A 207 -19.56 12.13 6.56
CA ILE A 207 -18.54 12.79 5.73
C ILE A 207 -17.50 13.45 6.63
N LEU A 208 -16.25 12.99 6.54
CA LEU A 208 -15.13 13.52 7.34
C LEU A 208 -14.59 14.83 6.78
N SER A 209 -14.51 14.96 5.45
CA SER A 209 -13.99 16.15 4.76
C SER A 209 -14.47 16.21 3.32
N LEU A 210 -14.44 17.41 2.74
CA LEU A 210 -14.59 17.64 1.30
C LEU A 210 -13.23 17.97 0.69
N ILE A 211 -12.97 17.48 -0.51
CA ILE A 211 -11.75 17.75 -1.28
C ILE A 211 -12.08 18.22 -2.69
#